data_38e40eaf011179b1acffdc551b460649
#
_entry.id   38e40eaf011179b1acffdc551b460649
#
_cell.length_a   1.000
_cell.length_b   1.000
_cell.length_c   1.000
_cell.angle_alpha   90.00
_cell.angle_beta   90.00
_cell.angle_gamma   90.00
#
_symmetry.space_group_name_H-M   'P 1'
#
loop_
_entity.id
_entity.type
_entity.pdbx_description
1 polymer ?
#
loop_
_entity_poly.entity_id
_entity_poly.type
_entity_poly.pdbx_seq_one_letter_code
_entity_poly.pdbx_strand_id
1 'polypeptide(L)'
;MIGNIKIIAVCMCKVYDERNYRIIRALNNFAVENDYRLFVYHTCSDLYWKTLSEKGEQSVFDLIDYNITDAVVTFEEGVYAENVMTKIRMDAAQYGKPVISVGVEHDDCISIKFGYAKGFEQVVRHVIEQHGVRDIGFIAGRKDEENSEERIAVFRKLLEEYDIPFRNDVFYYGDYWSVPALKAVDDMIEKNKVPRAIICANDMMAIAAGAEFQRRGYKIPEDIIITGFDGSEEANFCTPMLTTSGCSYDDTAKTIIDVISKALAGEKPEKIYTVDYDLSVENSCGCKPSVEQINTGE
;
A
#
# COMPACT_ATOMS: atom_id res chain seq x y z
N MET A 1 -33.78 -4.03 20.74
CA MET A 1 -32.85 -5.10 21.12
C MET A 1 -31.98 -5.34 19.87
N ILE A 2 -30.75 -4.88 19.88
CA ILE A 2 -29.75 -5.27 18.89
C ILE A 2 -29.35 -6.69 19.30
N GLY A 3 -30.05 -7.71 18.74
CA GLY A 3 -29.70 -9.08 19.04
C GLY A 3 -28.31 -9.36 18.57
N ASN A 4 -27.56 -10.19 19.19
CA ASN A 4 -26.24 -10.85 18.92
C ASN A 4 -25.28 -10.23 17.86
N ILE A 5 -25.57 -8.98 17.40
CA ILE A 5 -24.73 -8.25 16.45
C ILE A 5 -23.50 -7.75 17.20
N LYS A 6 -22.32 -8.09 16.70
CA LYS A 6 -21.05 -7.64 17.26
C LYS A 6 -20.60 -6.34 16.60
N ILE A 7 -19.96 -5.48 17.37
CA ILE A 7 -19.50 -4.16 16.94
C ILE A 7 -17.97 -4.17 16.84
N ILE A 8 -17.46 -3.82 15.66
CA ILE A 8 -16.03 -3.64 15.41
C ILE A 8 -15.77 -2.14 15.29
N ALA A 9 -14.95 -1.60 16.18
CA ALA A 9 -14.44 -0.24 16.06
C ALA A 9 -13.26 -0.24 15.07
N VAL A 10 -13.35 0.53 14.00
CA VAL A 10 -12.27 0.70 13.03
C VAL A 10 -11.72 2.11 13.16
N CYS A 11 -10.43 2.23 13.45
CA CYS A 11 -9.72 3.49 13.67
C CYS A 11 -8.72 3.72 12.54
N MET A 12 -8.83 4.85 11.84
CA MET A 12 -7.97 5.15 10.70
C MET A 12 -7.88 6.65 10.42
N CYS A 13 -6.94 7.04 9.59
CA CYS A 13 -6.87 8.37 9.01
C CYS A 13 -7.37 8.34 7.55
N LYS A 14 -7.86 9.50 7.04
CA LYS A 14 -8.18 9.70 5.61
C LYS A 14 -9.00 8.57 4.97
N VAL A 15 -10.17 8.28 5.53
CA VAL A 15 -11.05 7.21 5.00
C VAL A 15 -11.45 7.43 3.53
N TYR A 16 -11.39 8.66 3.05
CA TYR A 16 -11.72 9.03 1.66
C TYR A 16 -10.57 8.81 0.66
N ASP A 17 -9.34 8.54 1.12
CA ASP A 17 -8.28 8.09 0.23
C ASP A 17 -8.69 6.75 -0.37
N GLU A 18 -8.48 6.58 -1.68
CA GLU A 18 -9.03 5.46 -2.44
C GLU A 18 -8.74 4.10 -1.81
N ARG A 19 -7.48 3.84 -1.44
CA ARG A 19 -7.08 2.59 -0.76
C ARG A 19 -7.91 2.34 0.50
N ASN A 20 -8.00 3.35 1.37
CA ASN A 20 -8.72 3.25 2.64
C ASN A 20 -10.21 3.05 2.42
N TYR A 21 -10.81 3.79 1.50
CA TYR A 21 -12.22 3.64 1.13
C TYR A 21 -12.53 2.23 0.61
N ARG A 22 -11.68 1.67 -0.26
CA ARG A 22 -11.86 0.32 -0.81
C ARG A 22 -11.74 -0.75 0.26
N ILE A 23 -10.72 -0.67 1.13
CA ILE A 23 -10.56 -1.60 2.24
C ILE A 23 -11.79 -1.55 3.17
N ILE A 24 -12.26 -0.36 3.53
CA ILE A 24 -13.45 -0.23 4.40
C ILE A 24 -14.70 -0.77 3.71
N ARG A 25 -14.87 -0.55 2.42
CA ARG A 25 -15.99 -1.10 1.66
C ARG A 25 -15.95 -2.63 1.65
N ALA A 26 -14.81 -3.23 1.34
CA ALA A 26 -14.62 -4.68 1.37
C ALA A 26 -14.83 -5.23 2.79
N LEU A 27 -14.24 -4.59 3.80
CA LEU A 27 -14.38 -4.98 5.19
C LEU A 27 -15.86 -4.94 5.65
N ASN A 28 -16.62 -3.92 5.23
CA ASN A 28 -18.04 -3.83 5.54
C ASN A 28 -18.86 -4.97 4.92
N ASN A 29 -18.54 -5.38 3.69
CA ASN A 29 -19.24 -6.50 3.05
C ASN A 29 -19.04 -7.79 3.86
N PHE A 30 -17.78 -8.14 4.15
CA PHE A 30 -17.49 -9.31 4.99
C PHE A 30 -18.03 -9.19 6.42
N ALA A 31 -18.03 -8.00 7.01
CA ALA A 31 -18.58 -7.77 8.34
C ALA A 31 -20.09 -8.06 8.38
N VAL A 32 -20.82 -7.59 7.38
CA VAL A 32 -22.29 -7.83 7.30
C VAL A 32 -22.60 -9.32 7.15
N GLU A 33 -21.83 -10.05 6.35
CA GLU A 33 -21.97 -11.50 6.15
C GLU A 33 -21.72 -12.31 7.43
N ASN A 34 -20.97 -11.76 8.39
CA ASN A 34 -20.62 -12.38 9.66
C ASN A 34 -21.39 -11.80 10.86
N ASP A 35 -22.51 -11.10 10.64
CA ASP A 35 -23.30 -10.42 11.67
C ASP A 35 -22.52 -9.37 12.49
N TYR A 36 -21.50 -8.76 11.90
CA TYR A 36 -20.77 -7.64 12.48
C TYR A 36 -21.29 -6.29 11.97
N ARG A 37 -21.00 -5.22 12.72
CA ARG A 37 -21.19 -3.82 12.29
C ARG A 37 -19.92 -3.05 12.54
N LEU A 38 -19.55 -2.23 11.57
CA LEU A 38 -18.38 -1.37 11.67
C LEU A 38 -18.79 0.00 12.21
N PHE A 39 -18.10 0.45 13.25
CA PHE A 39 -18.09 1.84 13.69
C PHE A 39 -16.75 2.44 13.28
N VAL A 40 -16.76 3.27 12.23
CA VAL A 40 -15.54 3.82 11.64
C VAL A 40 -15.24 5.18 12.27
N TYR A 41 -14.17 5.26 13.04
CA TYR A 41 -13.63 6.47 13.64
C TYR A 41 -12.45 6.93 12.76
N HIS A 42 -12.57 8.09 12.14
CA HIS A 42 -11.54 8.55 11.21
C HIS A 42 -11.26 10.04 11.33
N THR A 43 -10.04 10.41 10.98
CA THR A 43 -9.62 11.81 10.80
C THR A 43 -9.60 12.19 9.32
N CYS A 44 -9.64 13.50 9.04
CA CYS A 44 -9.46 14.02 7.68
C CYS A 44 -7.99 14.15 7.29
N SER A 45 -7.08 14.29 8.24
CA SER A 45 -5.63 14.36 8.05
C SER A 45 -4.92 13.08 8.48
N ASP A 46 -3.64 12.94 8.14
CA ASP A 46 -2.73 11.90 8.63
C ASP A 46 -2.08 12.24 9.99
N LEU A 47 -2.46 13.35 10.56
CA LEU A 47 -1.98 13.86 11.85
C LEU A 47 -0.47 14.21 11.87
N TYR A 48 0.10 14.48 10.71
CA TYR A 48 1.54 14.77 10.57
C TYR A 48 1.95 16.12 11.18
N TRP A 49 1.17 17.19 10.92
CA TRP A 49 1.56 18.56 11.26
C TRP A 49 1.32 18.94 12.72
N LYS A 50 0.58 18.12 13.48
CA LYS A 50 0.24 18.34 14.89
C LYS A 50 -0.39 19.72 15.16
N THR A 51 -1.18 20.20 14.20
CA THR A 51 -1.89 21.48 14.28
C THR A 51 -3.04 21.44 15.29
N LEU A 52 -3.64 22.61 15.59
CA LEU A 52 -4.85 22.66 16.43
C LEU A 52 -6.04 21.94 15.77
N SER A 53 -6.14 22.02 14.44
CA SER A 53 -7.15 21.28 13.68
C SER A 53 -6.99 19.77 13.85
N GLU A 54 -5.79 19.25 13.66
CA GLU A 54 -5.50 17.83 13.83
C GLU A 54 -5.71 17.33 15.26
N LYS A 55 -5.42 18.16 16.27
CA LYS A 55 -5.76 17.86 17.67
C LYS A 55 -7.28 17.77 17.87
N GLY A 56 -8.06 18.61 17.19
CA GLY A 56 -9.51 18.50 17.18
C GLY A 56 -9.99 17.22 16.51
N GLU A 57 -9.42 16.87 15.37
CA GLU A 57 -9.75 15.63 14.65
C GLU A 57 -9.44 14.37 15.48
N GLN A 58 -8.35 14.34 16.22
CA GLN A 58 -7.98 13.22 17.09
C GLN A 58 -9.06 12.90 18.14
N SER A 59 -9.86 13.89 18.55
CA SER A 59 -10.92 13.68 19.56
C SER A 59 -12.01 12.70 19.12
N VAL A 60 -12.10 12.37 17.82
CA VAL A 60 -13.03 11.34 17.33
C VAL A 60 -12.76 9.99 17.97
N PHE A 61 -11.50 9.67 18.27
CA PHE A 61 -11.12 8.41 18.90
C PHE A 61 -11.51 8.32 20.39
N ASP A 62 -11.74 9.46 21.06
CA ASP A 62 -12.24 9.49 22.43
C ASP A 62 -13.75 9.10 22.51
N LEU A 63 -14.43 9.01 21.37
CA LEU A 63 -15.83 8.56 21.29
C LEU A 63 -15.99 7.05 21.27
N ILE A 64 -14.91 6.27 21.25
CA ILE A 64 -14.98 4.81 21.26
C ILE A 64 -15.53 4.33 22.60
N ASP A 65 -16.71 3.71 22.55
CA ASP A 65 -17.30 3.05 23.73
C ASP A 65 -16.88 1.57 23.77
N TYR A 66 -15.87 1.27 24.53
CA TYR A 66 -15.34 -0.09 24.68
C TYR A 66 -16.29 -1.05 25.39
N ASN A 67 -17.37 -0.57 26.04
CA ASN A 67 -18.37 -1.46 26.66
C ASN A 67 -19.26 -2.13 25.60
N ILE A 68 -19.51 -1.44 24.48
CA ILE A 68 -20.34 -1.98 23.39
C ILE A 68 -19.49 -2.52 22.22
N THR A 69 -18.21 -2.18 22.16
CA THR A 69 -17.28 -2.66 21.13
C THR A 69 -16.83 -4.08 21.46
N ASP A 70 -16.84 -4.98 20.46
CA ASP A 70 -16.38 -6.37 20.61
C ASP A 70 -14.92 -6.54 20.19
N ALA A 71 -14.46 -5.80 19.16
CA ALA A 71 -13.06 -5.80 18.67
C ALA A 71 -12.66 -4.44 18.15
N VAL A 72 -11.36 -4.17 18.11
CA VAL A 72 -10.80 -2.92 17.59
C VAL A 72 -9.82 -3.23 16.46
N VAL A 73 -9.93 -2.50 15.34
CA VAL A 73 -9.00 -2.55 14.22
C VAL A 73 -8.39 -1.17 14.07
N THR A 74 -7.07 -1.09 14.06
CA THR A 74 -6.32 0.15 13.82
C THR A 74 -5.58 0.06 12.49
N PHE A 75 -5.81 1.00 11.58
CA PHE A 75 -4.99 1.18 10.37
C PHE A 75 -3.93 2.21 10.69
N GLU A 76 -2.69 1.76 10.88
CA GLU A 76 -1.63 2.59 11.45
C GLU A 76 -0.59 3.05 10.42
N GLU A 77 -0.56 2.44 9.25
CA GLU A 77 0.35 2.86 8.18
C GLU A 77 0.00 4.27 7.69
N GLY A 78 1.01 5.15 7.65
CA GLY A 78 0.82 6.55 7.27
C GLY A 78 0.10 7.41 8.30
N VAL A 79 -0.07 6.91 9.54
CA VAL A 79 -0.57 7.69 10.67
C VAL A 79 0.59 8.21 11.50
N TYR A 80 0.76 9.54 11.54
CA TYR A 80 1.87 10.19 12.25
C TYR A 80 1.55 10.57 13.70
N ALA A 81 0.63 9.85 14.33
CA ALA A 81 0.19 10.04 15.72
C ALA A 81 0.27 8.73 16.51
N GLU A 82 1.47 8.17 16.64
CA GLU A 82 1.72 6.90 17.34
C GLU A 82 1.13 6.88 18.76
N ASN A 83 1.23 8.00 19.50
CA ASN A 83 0.66 8.12 20.82
C ASN A 83 -0.87 7.93 20.86
N VAL A 84 -1.58 8.33 19.80
CA VAL A 84 -3.03 8.16 19.68
C VAL A 84 -3.36 6.68 19.46
N MET A 85 -2.69 6.04 18.50
CA MET A 85 -2.90 4.62 18.21
C MET A 85 -2.52 3.73 19.39
N THR A 86 -1.41 4.05 20.07
CA THR A 86 -1.01 3.36 21.32
C THR A 86 -2.08 3.50 22.39
N LYS A 87 -2.66 4.70 22.60
CA LYS A 87 -3.74 4.90 23.55
C LYS A 87 -4.94 4.02 23.22
N ILE A 88 -5.36 3.96 21.95
CA ILE A 88 -6.49 3.12 21.51
C ILE A 88 -6.23 1.65 21.84
N ARG A 89 -5.02 1.13 21.54
CA ARG A 89 -4.65 -0.26 21.85
C ARG A 89 -4.67 -0.54 23.34
N MET A 90 -4.08 0.36 24.13
CA MET A 90 -4.05 0.22 25.61
C MET A 90 -5.46 0.26 26.22
N ASP A 91 -6.30 1.20 25.80
CA ASP A 91 -7.68 1.32 26.29
C ASP A 91 -8.48 0.07 25.92
N ALA A 92 -8.40 -0.41 24.68
CA ALA A 92 -9.06 -1.65 24.26
C ALA A 92 -8.60 -2.85 25.08
N ALA A 93 -7.31 -2.98 25.33
CA ALA A 93 -6.74 -4.07 26.16
C ALA A 93 -7.25 -4.03 27.61
N GLN A 94 -7.42 -2.84 28.22
CA GLN A 94 -8.00 -2.70 29.56
C GLN A 94 -9.44 -3.23 29.65
N TYR A 95 -10.20 -3.12 28.55
CA TYR A 95 -11.56 -3.68 28.44
C TYR A 95 -11.57 -5.13 27.94
N GLY A 96 -10.39 -5.77 27.80
CA GLY A 96 -10.28 -7.14 27.32
C GLY A 96 -10.72 -7.36 25.88
N LYS A 97 -10.65 -6.31 25.05
CA LYS A 97 -11.05 -6.37 23.65
C LYS A 97 -9.85 -6.75 22.78
N PRO A 98 -10.03 -7.71 21.83
CA PRO A 98 -8.97 -8.00 20.87
C PRO A 98 -8.70 -6.78 19.98
N VAL A 99 -7.41 -6.52 19.75
CA VAL A 99 -6.94 -5.45 18.89
C VAL A 99 -6.17 -6.04 17.71
N ILE A 100 -6.48 -5.55 16.52
CA ILE A 100 -5.82 -5.90 15.28
C ILE A 100 -5.20 -4.64 14.69
N SER A 101 -3.88 -4.57 14.66
CA SER A 101 -3.14 -3.51 13.94
C SER A 101 -2.93 -3.92 12.49
N VAL A 102 -3.24 -3.02 11.56
CA VAL A 102 -3.06 -3.22 10.12
C VAL A 102 -1.99 -2.26 9.61
N GLY A 103 -0.97 -2.81 8.97
CA GLY A 103 0.16 -2.10 8.37
C GLY A 103 1.39 -1.99 9.27
N VAL A 104 1.22 -1.99 10.59
CA VAL A 104 2.34 -1.87 11.55
C VAL A 104 2.34 -3.05 12.52
N GLU A 105 3.54 -3.57 12.81
CA GLU A 105 3.73 -4.68 13.75
C GLU A 105 3.89 -4.16 15.17
N HIS A 106 3.17 -4.78 16.12
CA HIS A 106 3.26 -4.49 17.54
C HIS A 106 3.29 -5.76 18.38
N ASP A 107 4.03 -5.74 19.50
CA ASP A 107 4.13 -6.86 20.41
C ASP A 107 2.86 -7.05 21.28
N ASP A 108 2.07 -6.00 21.45
CA ASP A 108 0.93 -5.91 22.37
C ASP A 108 -0.41 -6.29 21.74
N CYS A 109 -0.47 -6.49 20.42
CA CYS A 109 -1.69 -6.86 19.71
C CYS A 109 -1.43 -7.85 18.55
N ILE A 110 -2.48 -8.23 17.83
CA ILE A 110 -2.37 -9.01 16.60
C ILE A 110 -2.04 -8.03 15.46
N SER A 111 -1.07 -8.38 14.62
CA SER A 111 -0.63 -7.52 13.53
C SER A 111 -0.89 -8.16 12.17
N ILE A 112 -1.44 -7.39 11.24
CA ILE A 112 -1.59 -7.76 9.83
C ILE A 112 -0.64 -6.87 9.03
N LYS A 113 0.37 -7.49 8.41
CA LYS A 113 1.40 -6.82 7.59
C LYS A 113 1.12 -7.01 6.12
N PHE A 114 1.70 -6.15 5.31
CA PHE A 114 1.70 -6.28 3.86
C PHE A 114 3.04 -6.80 3.36
N GLY A 115 3.01 -7.69 2.39
CA GLY A 115 4.20 -8.33 1.81
C GLY A 115 4.95 -7.44 0.83
N TYR A 116 5.27 -6.19 1.21
CA TYR A 116 5.87 -5.19 0.32
C TYR A 116 7.16 -5.64 -0.34
N ALA A 117 8.11 -6.15 0.44
CA ALA A 117 9.40 -6.59 -0.08
C ALA A 117 9.24 -7.69 -1.15
N LYS A 118 8.40 -8.70 -0.88
CA LYS A 118 8.11 -9.80 -1.80
C LYS A 118 7.40 -9.31 -3.06
N GLY A 119 6.40 -8.43 -2.92
CA GLY A 119 5.70 -7.84 -4.06
C GLY A 119 6.62 -6.98 -4.93
N PHE A 120 7.49 -6.18 -4.33
CA PHE A 120 8.44 -5.37 -5.06
C PHE A 120 9.53 -6.22 -5.75
N GLU A 121 9.99 -7.30 -5.08
CA GLU A 121 10.89 -8.29 -5.69
C GLU A 121 10.29 -8.87 -6.98
N GLN A 122 8.99 -9.20 -6.99
CA GLN A 122 8.30 -9.73 -8.18
C GLN A 122 8.37 -8.74 -9.36
N VAL A 123 8.17 -7.44 -9.12
CA VAL A 123 8.27 -6.39 -10.16
C VAL A 123 9.67 -6.33 -10.74
N VAL A 124 10.70 -6.29 -9.89
CA VAL A 124 12.10 -6.18 -10.33
C VAL A 124 12.52 -7.44 -11.10
N ARG A 125 12.19 -8.65 -10.57
CA ARG A 125 12.47 -9.92 -11.26
C ARG A 125 11.77 -9.99 -12.61
N HIS A 126 10.52 -9.56 -12.71
CA HIS A 126 9.78 -9.54 -13.95
C HIS A 126 10.52 -8.74 -15.04
N VAL A 127 10.99 -7.54 -14.70
CA VAL A 127 11.76 -6.69 -15.64
C VAL A 127 13.08 -7.37 -16.07
N ILE A 128 13.77 -8.01 -15.13
CA ILE A 128 15.05 -8.66 -15.40
C ILE A 128 14.88 -9.98 -16.15
N GLU A 129 14.02 -10.86 -15.68
CA GLU A 129 13.91 -12.25 -16.16
C GLU A 129 13.05 -12.36 -17.42
N GLN A 130 11.90 -11.68 -17.48
CA GLN A 130 10.97 -11.80 -18.59
C GLN A 130 11.37 -10.92 -19.78
N HIS A 131 11.96 -9.75 -19.50
CA HIS A 131 12.35 -8.80 -20.55
C HIS A 131 13.85 -8.75 -20.81
N GLY A 132 14.67 -9.46 -20.03
CA GLY A 132 16.12 -9.51 -20.21
C GLY A 132 16.82 -8.15 -20.01
N VAL A 133 16.16 -7.19 -19.34
CA VAL A 133 16.69 -5.84 -19.21
C VAL A 133 17.80 -5.80 -18.17
N ARG A 134 18.90 -5.14 -18.54
CA ARG A 134 20.09 -4.95 -17.69
C ARG A 134 20.41 -3.48 -17.42
N ASP A 135 19.79 -2.58 -18.17
CA ASP A 135 19.90 -1.13 -18.00
C ASP A 135 18.64 -0.61 -17.32
N ILE A 136 18.67 -0.53 -15.98
CA ILE A 136 17.50 -0.28 -15.14
C ILE A 136 17.79 0.93 -14.25
N GLY A 137 16.85 1.89 -14.27
CA GLY A 137 16.80 2.99 -13.32
C GLY A 137 15.73 2.76 -12.25
N PHE A 138 15.83 3.48 -11.15
CA PHE A 138 14.87 3.40 -10.05
C PHE A 138 14.50 4.79 -9.52
N ILE A 139 13.20 5.06 -9.46
CA ILE A 139 12.64 6.22 -8.76
C ILE A 139 12.06 5.71 -7.44
N ALA A 140 12.83 5.87 -6.36
CA ALA A 140 12.52 5.44 -5.01
C ALA A 140 11.51 6.36 -4.32
N GLY A 141 11.03 5.95 -3.14
CA GLY A 141 10.16 6.77 -2.30
C GLY A 141 10.90 7.90 -1.58
N ARG A 142 10.55 8.15 -0.32
CA ARG A 142 11.24 9.14 0.51
C ARG A 142 12.57 8.61 1.02
N LYS A 143 13.53 9.50 1.07
CA LYS A 143 14.81 9.20 1.70
C LYS A 143 14.64 8.99 3.20
N ASP A 144 15.34 8.00 3.74
CA ASP A 144 15.35 7.64 5.17
C ASP A 144 13.95 7.21 5.71
N GLU A 145 13.03 6.79 4.81
CA GLU A 145 11.74 6.23 5.17
C GLU A 145 11.77 4.71 5.00
N GLU A 146 11.27 3.98 5.99
CA GLU A 146 11.45 2.53 6.14
C GLU A 146 11.00 1.74 4.90
N ASN A 147 9.79 1.97 4.40
CA ASN A 147 9.29 1.26 3.21
C ASN A 147 10.08 1.60 1.94
N SER A 148 10.57 2.84 1.82
CA SER A 148 11.41 3.26 0.70
C SER A 148 12.77 2.58 0.76
N GLU A 149 13.41 2.58 1.92
CA GLU A 149 14.72 1.95 2.10
C GLU A 149 14.65 0.43 1.96
N GLU A 150 13.55 -0.21 2.38
CA GLU A 150 13.31 -1.64 2.13
C GLU A 150 13.28 -1.94 0.62
N ARG A 151 12.51 -1.16 -0.17
CA ARG A 151 12.45 -1.32 -1.64
C ARG A 151 13.82 -1.07 -2.29
N ILE A 152 14.58 -0.09 -1.82
CA ILE A 152 15.96 0.17 -2.28
C ILE A 152 16.86 -1.03 -1.98
N ALA A 153 16.76 -1.61 -0.79
CA ALA A 153 17.55 -2.78 -0.41
C ALA A 153 17.20 -4.00 -1.28
N VAL A 154 15.90 -4.25 -1.53
CA VAL A 154 15.43 -5.31 -2.45
C VAL A 154 15.97 -5.07 -3.86
N PHE A 155 15.87 -3.85 -4.38
CA PHE A 155 16.38 -3.50 -5.71
C PHE A 155 17.88 -3.75 -5.84
N ARG A 156 18.68 -3.26 -4.89
CA ARG A 156 20.15 -3.47 -4.89
C ARG A 156 20.52 -4.93 -4.81
N LYS A 157 19.87 -5.70 -3.91
CA LYS A 157 20.08 -7.14 -3.76
C LYS A 157 19.84 -7.88 -5.08
N LEU A 158 18.76 -7.55 -5.78
CA LEU A 158 18.43 -8.21 -7.05
C LEU A 158 19.42 -7.81 -8.16
N LEU A 159 19.83 -6.56 -8.25
CA LEU A 159 20.87 -6.18 -9.21
C LEU A 159 22.16 -6.96 -8.96
N GLU A 160 22.57 -7.13 -7.70
CA GLU A 160 23.75 -7.95 -7.34
C GLU A 160 23.54 -9.42 -7.72
N GLU A 161 22.37 -10.00 -7.42
CA GLU A 161 22.01 -11.39 -7.76
C GLU A 161 22.13 -11.70 -9.28
N TYR A 162 21.81 -10.70 -10.11
CA TYR A 162 21.87 -10.83 -11.57
C TYR A 162 23.12 -10.24 -12.23
N ASP A 163 24.13 -9.87 -11.46
CA ASP A 163 25.36 -9.22 -11.95
C ASP A 163 25.07 -7.93 -12.77
N ILE A 164 24.10 -7.13 -12.33
CA ILE A 164 23.73 -5.84 -12.95
C ILE A 164 24.34 -4.71 -12.12
N PRO A 165 25.14 -3.81 -12.71
CA PRO A 165 25.71 -2.71 -11.96
C PRO A 165 24.63 -1.70 -11.52
N PHE A 166 24.67 -1.28 -10.25
CA PHE A 166 23.81 -0.21 -9.77
C PHE A 166 24.23 1.13 -10.38
N ARG A 167 23.28 1.82 -11.00
CA ARG A 167 23.51 3.09 -11.69
C ARG A 167 23.02 4.28 -10.85
N ASN A 168 23.98 4.99 -10.22
CA ASN A 168 23.67 6.19 -9.44
C ASN A 168 23.13 7.36 -10.30
N ASP A 169 23.41 7.38 -11.59
CA ASP A 169 23.00 8.44 -12.52
C ASP A 169 21.56 8.31 -13.02
N VAL A 170 20.86 7.22 -12.66
CA VAL A 170 19.45 6.96 -12.92
C VAL A 170 18.70 6.46 -11.67
N PHE A 171 19.24 6.79 -10.50
CA PHE A 171 18.62 6.56 -9.20
C PHE A 171 18.21 7.89 -8.60
N TYR A 172 16.90 8.01 -8.24
CA TYR A 172 16.31 9.23 -7.71
C TYR A 172 15.40 8.93 -6.54
N TYR A 173 15.31 9.86 -5.59
CA TYR A 173 14.22 9.87 -4.61
C TYR A 173 13.06 10.69 -5.20
N GLY A 174 11.90 10.07 -5.33
CA GLY A 174 10.69 10.65 -5.91
C GLY A 174 9.65 11.03 -4.87
N ASP A 175 9.95 10.82 -3.57
CA ASP A 175 9.10 11.19 -2.42
C ASP A 175 7.67 10.65 -2.47
N TYR A 176 7.40 9.64 -3.30
CA TYR A 176 6.07 9.11 -3.65
C TYR A 176 5.15 10.11 -4.37
N TRP A 177 5.69 11.21 -4.90
CA TRP A 177 4.93 12.26 -5.56
C TRP A 177 5.28 12.42 -7.03
N SER A 178 4.29 12.87 -7.82
CA SER A 178 4.46 13.08 -9.27
C SER A 178 5.54 14.12 -9.59
N VAL A 179 5.61 15.24 -8.88
CA VAL A 179 6.52 16.35 -9.22
C VAL A 179 7.99 15.96 -9.11
N PRO A 180 8.48 15.28 -8.06
CA PRO A 180 9.85 14.78 -8.05
C PRO A 180 10.13 13.74 -9.14
N ALA A 181 9.15 12.88 -9.46
CA ALA A 181 9.29 11.90 -10.55
C ALA A 181 9.45 12.59 -11.91
N LEU A 182 8.67 13.64 -12.21
CA LEU A 182 8.84 14.45 -13.41
C LEU A 182 10.24 15.07 -13.50
N LYS A 183 10.76 15.61 -12.38
CA LYS A 183 12.14 16.16 -12.34
C LYS A 183 13.19 15.10 -12.61
N ALA A 184 13.00 13.87 -12.11
CA ALA A 184 13.90 12.76 -12.39
C ALA A 184 13.91 12.42 -13.88
N VAL A 185 12.76 12.41 -14.54
CA VAL A 185 12.66 12.19 -16.00
C VAL A 185 13.36 13.30 -16.78
N ASP A 186 13.10 14.55 -16.43
CA ASP A 186 13.76 15.70 -17.07
C ASP A 186 15.30 15.60 -16.98
N ASP A 187 15.80 15.31 -15.77
CA ASP A 187 17.24 15.17 -15.51
C ASP A 187 17.87 14.02 -16.32
N MET A 188 17.20 12.86 -16.40
CA MET A 188 17.66 11.74 -17.23
C MET A 188 17.73 12.09 -18.72
N ILE A 189 16.73 12.80 -19.23
CA ILE A 189 16.69 13.21 -20.65
C ILE A 189 17.76 14.27 -20.94
N GLU A 190 17.87 15.30 -20.12
CA GLU A 190 18.85 16.38 -20.29
C GLU A 190 20.29 15.86 -20.25
N LYS A 191 20.56 14.86 -19.41
CA LYS A 191 21.87 14.20 -19.32
C LYS A 191 22.11 13.13 -20.36
N ASN A 192 21.13 12.82 -21.20
CA ASN A 192 21.15 11.70 -22.15
C ASN A 192 21.48 10.36 -21.45
N LYS A 193 20.79 10.07 -20.34
CA LYS A 193 21.02 8.92 -19.46
C LYS A 193 19.78 8.04 -19.28
N VAL A 194 18.78 8.16 -20.18
CA VAL A 194 17.55 7.37 -20.09
C VAL A 194 17.87 5.88 -20.19
N PRO A 195 17.50 5.07 -19.16
CA PRO A 195 17.74 3.62 -19.17
C PRO A 195 16.67 2.89 -19.99
N ARG A 196 16.86 1.58 -20.21
CA ARG A 196 15.87 0.74 -20.91
C ARG A 196 14.61 0.47 -20.09
N ALA A 197 14.72 0.48 -18.77
CA ALA A 197 13.57 0.37 -17.87
C ALA A 197 13.70 1.31 -16.68
N ILE A 198 12.56 1.85 -16.24
CA ILE A 198 12.39 2.57 -14.98
C ILE A 198 11.42 1.79 -14.11
N ILE A 199 11.87 1.44 -12.92
CA ILE A 199 11.02 0.92 -11.86
C ILE A 199 10.71 2.09 -10.92
N CYS A 200 9.44 2.29 -10.56
CA CYS A 200 9.03 3.32 -9.61
C CYS A 200 8.55 2.66 -8.32
N ALA A 201 8.86 3.27 -7.19
CA ALA A 201 8.45 2.76 -5.88
C ALA A 201 6.94 2.89 -5.62
N ASN A 202 6.19 3.61 -6.46
CA ASN A 202 4.73 3.58 -6.48
C ASN A 202 4.15 3.91 -7.87
N ASP A 203 2.84 3.68 -8.02
CA ASP A 203 2.13 3.87 -9.29
C ASP A 203 1.99 5.35 -9.67
N MET A 204 1.76 6.23 -8.70
CA MET A 204 1.66 7.67 -8.95
C MET A 204 2.91 8.22 -9.64
N MET A 205 4.08 7.84 -9.18
CA MET A 205 5.36 8.24 -9.81
C MET A 205 5.53 7.59 -11.18
N ALA A 206 5.15 6.31 -11.33
CA ALA A 206 5.27 5.57 -12.59
C ALA A 206 4.36 6.18 -13.67
N ILE A 207 3.12 6.50 -13.35
CA ILE A 207 2.17 7.14 -14.26
C ILE A 207 2.69 8.53 -14.69
N ALA A 208 3.16 9.34 -13.72
CA ALA A 208 3.71 10.66 -14.01
C ALA A 208 4.96 10.58 -14.90
N ALA A 209 5.90 9.68 -14.57
CA ALA A 209 7.10 9.46 -15.37
C ALA A 209 6.77 8.96 -16.78
N GLY A 210 5.83 8.01 -16.92
CA GLY A 210 5.38 7.49 -18.19
C GLY A 210 4.76 8.56 -19.10
N ALA A 211 3.88 9.38 -18.55
CA ALA A 211 3.26 10.50 -19.27
C ALA A 211 4.31 11.51 -19.74
N GLU A 212 5.33 11.82 -18.91
CA GLU A 212 6.40 12.74 -19.29
C GLU A 212 7.31 12.16 -20.37
N PHE A 213 7.72 10.88 -20.27
CA PHE A 213 8.48 10.22 -21.33
C PHE A 213 7.72 10.25 -22.66
N GLN A 214 6.42 9.94 -22.67
CA GLN A 214 5.59 10.00 -23.88
C GLN A 214 5.49 11.44 -24.42
N ARG A 215 5.34 12.43 -23.57
CA ARG A 215 5.32 13.86 -23.97
C ARG A 215 6.64 14.29 -24.64
N ARG A 216 7.74 13.67 -24.23
CA ARG A 216 9.10 13.87 -24.81
C ARG A 216 9.34 13.01 -26.06
N GLY A 217 8.37 12.21 -26.49
CA GLY A 217 8.44 11.40 -27.72
C GLY A 217 8.95 9.97 -27.55
N TYR A 218 9.17 9.51 -26.33
CA TYR A 218 9.49 8.11 -26.05
C TYR A 218 8.23 7.24 -26.16
N LYS A 219 8.40 6.05 -26.67
CA LYS A 219 7.35 5.03 -26.76
C LYS A 219 7.50 4.05 -25.61
N ILE A 220 6.38 3.76 -24.94
CA ILE A 220 6.29 2.74 -23.90
C ILE A 220 5.47 1.59 -24.46
N PRO A 221 6.00 0.37 -24.50
CA PRO A 221 7.26 -0.11 -23.91
C PRO A 221 8.46 -0.13 -24.86
N GLU A 222 8.33 0.31 -26.12
CA GLU A 222 9.33 0.08 -27.16
C GLU A 222 10.68 0.72 -26.85
N ASP A 223 10.68 1.99 -26.44
CA ASP A 223 11.90 2.73 -26.10
C ASP A 223 12.25 2.56 -24.61
N ILE A 224 11.25 2.54 -23.74
CA ILE A 224 11.43 2.43 -22.29
C ILE A 224 10.29 1.62 -21.64
N ILE A 225 10.64 0.67 -20.79
CA ILE A 225 9.72 -0.04 -19.92
C ILE A 225 9.49 0.79 -18.65
N ILE A 226 8.24 0.85 -18.18
CA ILE A 226 7.90 1.51 -16.92
C ILE A 226 7.06 0.57 -16.08
N THR A 227 7.42 0.43 -14.80
CA THR A 227 6.64 -0.34 -13.82
C THR A 227 6.44 0.46 -12.55
N GLY A 228 5.31 0.21 -11.89
CA GLY A 228 4.94 0.82 -10.61
C GLY A 228 4.90 -0.17 -9.47
N PHE A 229 4.25 0.25 -8.40
CA PHE A 229 3.97 -0.51 -7.18
C PHE A 229 2.78 0.16 -6.47
N ASP A 230 1.92 -0.57 -5.84
CA ASP A 230 0.72 -0.33 -5.03
C ASP A 230 -0.54 -0.97 -5.62
N GLY A 231 -0.61 -1.25 -6.94
CA GLY A 231 -1.79 -1.79 -7.61
C GLY A 231 -2.96 -0.80 -7.60
N SER A 232 -2.67 0.48 -7.83
CA SER A 232 -3.70 1.53 -7.82
C SER A 232 -4.69 1.37 -9.00
N GLU A 233 -5.89 1.92 -8.84
CA GLU A 233 -6.89 1.87 -9.91
C GLU A 233 -6.43 2.63 -11.16
N GLU A 234 -5.73 3.73 -10.96
CA GLU A 234 -5.19 4.55 -12.04
C GLU A 234 -4.23 3.79 -12.93
N ALA A 235 -3.56 2.76 -12.39
CA ALA A 235 -2.68 1.88 -13.16
C ALA A 235 -3.42 1.18 -14.32
N ASN A 236 -4.72 0.92 -14.16
CA ASN A 236 -5.57 0.29 -15.18
C ASN A 236 -6.12 1.27 -16.22
N PHE A 237 -6.08 2.57 -15.94
CA PHE A 237 -6.64 3.60 -16.81
C PHE A 237 -5.59 4.46 -17.52
N CYS A 238 -4.32 4.32 -17.19
CA CYS A 238 -3.25 4.98 -17.93
C CYS A 238 -2.99 4.28 -19.28
N THR A 239 -2.28 4.94 -20.18
CA THR A 239 -1.93 4.38 -21.49
C THR A 239 -0.43 4.47 -21.73
N PRO A 240 0.25 3.30 -21.89
CA PRO A 240 -0.25 1.94 -21.72
C PRO A 240 -0.62 1.62 -20.27
N MET A 241 -1.47 0.60 -20.03
CA MET A 241 -1.80 0.12 -18.68
C MET A 241 -0.52 -0.28 -17.93
N LEU A 242 -0.42 0.08 -16.68
CA LEU A 242 0.81 -0.02 -15.89
C LEU A 242 0.98 -1.42 -15.28
N THR A 243 2.11 -2.05 -15.56
CA THR A 243 2.57 -3.23 -14.80
C THR A 243 2.94 -2.79 -13.39
N THR A 244 2.28 -3.37 -12.39
CA THR A 244 2.42 -3.01 -10.99
C THR A 244 2.24 -4.22 -10.08
N SER A 245 2.51 -4.09 -8.80
CA SER A 245 2.18 -5.12 -7.80
C SER A 245 1.35 -4.49 -6.69
N GLY A 246 0.29 -5.15 -6.29
CA GLY A 246 -0.62 -4.66 -5.27
C GLY A 246 -1.27 -5.76 -4.45
N CYS A 247 -1.87 -5.42 -3.32
CA CYS A 247 -2.65 -6.37 -2.53
C CYS A 247 -4.13 -6.31 -2.90
N SER A 248 -4.80 -7.45 -2.76
CA SER A 248 -6.26 -7.52 -2.85
C SER A 248 -6.89 -6.86 -1.62
N TYR A 249 -7.79 -5.90 -1.83
CA TYR A 249 -8.55 -5.29 -0.74
C TYR A 249 -9.54 -6.28 -0.10
N ASP A 250 -10.09 -7.21 -0.90
CA ASP A 250 -10.97 -8.26 -0.42
C ASP A 250 -10.20 -9.28 0.45
N ASP A 251 -8.99 -9.69 0.04
CA ASP A 251 -8.16 -10.59 0.84
C ASP A 251 -7.70 -9.91 2.14
N THR A 252 -7.39 -8.62 2.09
CA THR A 252 -7.09 -7.83 3.28
C THR A 252 -8.28 -7.81 4.24
N ALA A 253 -9.46 -7.48 3.74
CA ALA A 253 -10.68 -7.42 4.53
C ALA A 253 -11.06 -8.80 5.10
N LYS A 254 -10.97 -9.84 4.28
CA LYS A 254 -11.23 -11.23 4.70
C LYS A 254 -10.26 -11.65 5.81
N THR A 255 -8.98 -11.37 5.66
CA THR A 255 -7.97 -11.67 6.69
C THR A 255 -8.32 -10.98 8.01
N ILE A 256 -8.71 -9.70 7.98
CA ILE A 256 -9.12 -8.95 9.18
C ILE A 256 -10.32 -9.63 9.85
N ILE A 257 -11.38 -9.97 9.10
CA ILE A 257 -12.58 -10.59 9.64
C ILE A 257 -12.30 -11.99 10.18
N ASP A 258 -11.50 -12.80 9.49
CA ASP A 258 -11.12 -14.14 9.94
C ASP A 258 -10.34 -14.08 11.28
N VAL A 259 -9.42 -13.13 11.41
CA VAL A 259 -8.66 -12.91 12.65
C VAL A 259 -9.57 -12.46 13.80
N ILE A 260 -10.48 -11.52 13.53
CA ILE A 260 -11.48 -11.07 14.52
C ILE A 260 -12.34 -12.23 14.95
N SER A 261 -12.87 -13.01 14.00
CA SER A 261 -13.76 -14.14 14.28
C SER A 261 -13.08 -15.18 15.17
N LYS A 262 -11.83 -15.53 14.92
CA LYS A 262 -11.03 -16.43 15.76
C LYS A 262 -10.83 -15.85 17.16
N ALA A 263 -10.43 -14.59 17.26
CA ALA A 263 -10.23 -13.92 18.54
C ALA A 263 -11.51 -13.87 19.39
N LEU A 264 -12.66 -13.58 18.77
CA LEU A 264 -13.96 -13.54 19.46
C LEU A 264 -14.52 -14.92 19.80
N ALA A 265 -14.10 -15.97 19.08
CA ALA A 265 -14.42 -17.36 19.43
C ALA A 265 -13.58 -17.90 20.61
N GLY A 266 -12.62 -17.12 21.10
CA GLY A 266 -11.70 -17.53 22.16
C GLY A 266 -10.57 -18.45 21.67
N GLU A 267 -10.40 -18.56 20.36
CA GLU A 267 -9.23 -19.20 19.76
C GLU A 267 -7.99 -18.32 19.99
N LYS A 268 -6.81 -18.91 19.88
CA LYS A 268 -5.56 -18.15 19.98
C LYS A 268 -5.04 -17.90 18.56
N PRO A 269 -5.34 -16.74 17.94
CA PRO A 269 -4.82 -16.42 16.62
C PRO A 269 -3.29 -16.28 16.66
N GLU A 270 -2.65 -16.36 15.50
CA GLU A 270 -1.24 -16.03 15.37
C GLU A 270 -1.04 -14.54 15.69
N LYS A 271 0.17 -14.17 16.08
CA LYS A 271 0.50 -12.78 16.38
C LYS A 271 0.64 -11.92 15.12
N ILE A 272 1.11 -12.52 14.03
CA ILE A 272 1.41 -11.82 12.79
C ILE A 272 0.77 -12.58 11.63
N TYR A 273 0.03 -11.85 10.80
CA TYR A 273 -0.48 -12.29 9.50
C TYR A 273 0.13 -11.43 8.41
N THR A 274 0.30 -12.00 7.22
CA THR A 274 0.80 -11.26 6.06
C THR A 274 -0.21 -11.35 4.93
N VAL A 275 -0.58 -10.20 4.36
CA VAL A 275 -1.32 -10.13 3.10
C VAL A 275 -0.30 -10.00 1.98
N ASP A 276 -0.30 -10.95 1.07
CA ASP A 276 0.62 -10.97 -0.07
C ASP A 276 0.27 -9.87 -1.08
N TYR A 277 1.30 -9.46 -1.81
CA TYR A 277 1.22 -8.59 -2.98
C TYR A 277 1.39 -9.43 -4.23
N ASP A 278 0.51 -9.23 -5.20
CA ASP A 278 0.52 -9.94 -6.47
C ASP A 278 0.90 -9.02 -7.62
N LEU A 279 1.69 -9.54 -8.55
CA LEU A 279 2.11 -8.83 -9.74
C LEU A 279 0.99 -8.83 -10.78
N SER A 280 0.54 -7.64 -11.15
CA SER A 280 -0.34 -7.40 -12.31
C SER A 280 0.53 -7.02 -13.51
N VAL A 281 0.57 -7.91 -14.50
CA VAL A 281 1.39 -7.74 -15.69
C VAL A 281 0.56 -7.12 -16.80
N GLU A 282 1.00 -5.94 -17.28
CA GLU A 282 0.26 -5.10 -18.22
C GLU A 282 1.15 -4.58 -19.38
N ASN A 283 0.59 -3.70 -20.20
CA ASN A 283 1.23 -3.26 -21.45
C ASN A 283 2.49 -2.39 -21.25
N SER A 284 2.66 -1.72 -20.10
CA SER A 284 3.77 -0.80 -19.90
C SER A 284 5.14 -1.49 -19.84
N CYS A 285 5.17 -2.79 -19.61
CA CYS A 285 6.39 -3.59 -19.70
C CYS A 285 6.55 -4.29 -21.07
N GLY A 286 5.50 -4.32 -21.91
CA GLY A 286 5.49 -4.98 -23.20
C GLY A 286 4.83 -6.35 -23.22
N CYS A 287 4.32 -6.80 -22.09
CA CYS A 287 3.48 -8.01 -22.03
C CYS A 287 2.06 -7.74 -22.56
N LYS A 288 1.36 -8.81 -22.89
CA LYS A 288 -0.08 -8.73 -23.12
C LYS A 288 -0.79 -8.78 -21.76
N PRO A 289 -1.89 -7.99 -21.59
CA PRO A 289 -2.67 -8.02 -20.36
C PRO A 289 -3.13 -9.42 -20.01
N SER A 290 -3.12 -9.76 -18.74
CA SER A 290 -3.79 -10.95 -18.24
C SER A 290 -5.29 -10.77 -18.44
N VAL A 291 -5.93 -11.62 -19.25
CA VAL A 291 -7.34 -11.47 -19.70
C VAL A 291 -8.37 -11.63 -18.54
N GLU A 292 -7.94 -11.86 -17.31
CA GLU A 292 -8.84 -12.26 -16.19
C GLU A 292 -9.39 -11.11 -15.33
N GLN A 293 -9.09 -9.84 -15.58
CA GLN A 293 -9.51 -8.74 -14.71
C GLN A 293 -10.59 -7.80 -15.25
N ILE A 294 -11.29 -8.14 -16.32
CA ILE A 294 -12.51 -7.40 -16.68
C ILE A 294 -13.73 -8.14 -16.12
N ASN A 295 -13.81 -8.27 -14.81
CA ASN A 295 -15.09 -8.39 -14.13
C ASN A 295 -15.53 -6.97 -13.73
N THR A 296 -16.21 -6.31 -14.67
CA THR A 296 -17.06 -5.15 -14.38
C THR A 296 -18.04 -5.58 -13.29
N GLY A 297 -17.75 -5.16 -12.05
CA GLY A 297 -18.72 -5.28 -10.98
C GLY A 297 -19.94 -4.44 -11.32
N GLU A 298 -21.05 -5.11 -11.69
CA GLU A 298 -22.40 -4.58 -11.62
C GLU A 298 -22.86 -4.49 -10.14
#